data_5aa6a9540f1e3a1b3076690521e4a9c6
#
_entry.id   5aa6a9540f1e3a1b3076690521e4a9c6
#
_cell.length_a   1.000
_cell.length_b   1.000
_cell.length_c   1.000
_cell.angle_alpha   90.00
_cell.angle_beta   90.00
_cell.angle_gamma   90.00
#
_symmetry.space_group_name_H-M   'P 1'
#
loop_
_entity.id
_entity.type
_entity.pdbx_description
1 polymer ?
#
loop_
_entity_poly.entity_id
_entity_poly.type
_entity_poly.pdbx_seq_one_letter_code
_entity_poly.pdbx_strand_id
1 'polypeptide(L)'
;MDYQAETPSPSPGARTVRGGPEGAGGEAELARLRGQIADLRGRLLAHPGISLAQGILMERYALPAPEQAFSLLRDASQRFNIKLHTLADAVVRTPGPDPDAAVWFRGRARSAPPPLHGLAMDPAGRDNQGAVLNAVLRRVLTVTGTGMGNVQLAEHGRLRLVKHVGLGREFTDFFAFVDDSTTACGKAAESGRQITVRDIATAALFDEESRRTILRAGSRAVHSVPLVDRSGEVLGMVSAHHERPLAGFTQAQLRALRDIGSAAGHWLSWHRRTVILDALEYLHDAARGRRAMPESGPMRRTGD
;
A
#
# COMPACT_ATOMS: atom_id res chain seq x y z
N MET A 1 -47.64 -37.75 -61.62
CA MET A 1 -47.22 -36.34 -61.74
C MET A 1 -46.27 -36.12 -60.62
N ASP A 2 -45.00 -36.33 -60.90
CA ASP A 2 -43.91 -36.21 -59.95
C ASP A 2 -43.43 -34.79 -59.96
N TYR A 3 -43.35 -34.16 -58.74
CA TYR A 3 -42.77 -32.89 -58.57
C TYR A 3 -41.46 -33.05 -57.77
N GLN A 4 -40.34 -32.96 -58.50
CA GLN A 4 -39.00 -32.97 -57.88
C GLN A 4 -38.70 -31.61 -57.28
N ALA A 5 -38.35 -31.56 -56.00
CA ALA A 5 -37.87 -30.39 -55.31
C ALA A 5 -36.35 -30.24 -55.56
N GLU A 6 -35.96 -29.13 -56.16
CA GLU A 6 -34.56 -28.71 -56.33
C GLU A 6 -33.95 -28.25 -54.99
N THR A 7 -32.80 -28.81 -54.67
CA THR A 7 -31.94 -28.35 -53.57
C THR A 7 -31.11 -27.15 -54.02
N PRO A 8 -31.02 -26.04 -53.25
CA PRO A 8 -30.14 -24.94 -53.56
C PRO A 8 -28.69 -25.24 -53.12
N SER A 9 -27.76 -24.95 -54.04
CA SER A 9 -26.31 -25.02 -53.84
C SER A 9 -25.81 -24.03 -52.78
N PRO A 10 -24.75 -24.40 -52.02
CA PRO A 10 -24.19 -23.50 -51.03
C PRO A 10 -23.36 -22.38 -51.68
N SER A 11 -23.58 -21.13 -51.22
CA SER A 11 -22.78 -19.97 -51.57
C SER A 11 -21.38 -20.05 -50.92
N PRO A 12 -20.31 -19.63 -51.66
CA PRO A 12 -18.97 -19.60 -51.11
C PRO A 12 -18.69 -18.27 -50.44
N GLY A 13 -18.06 -18.37 -49.23
CA GLY A 13 -17.20 -17.26 -48.72
C GLY A 13 -17.65 -16.53 -47.49
N ALA A 14 -17.71 -17.19 -46.36
CA ALA A 14 -17.43 -16.50 -45.10
C ALA A 14 -15.90 -16.44 -44.90
N ARG A 15 -15.29 -15.32 -45.27
CA ARG A 15 -13.90 -15.02 -44.88
C ARG A 15 -13.84 -14.86 -43.37
N THR A 16 -13.29 -15.86 -42.68
CA THR A 16 -12.77 -15.68 -41.33
C THR A 16 -11.66 -14.66 -41.39
N VAL A 17 -11.93 -13.46 -40.86
CA VAL A 17 -10.90 -12.44 -40.59
C VAL A 17 -10.04 -13.02 -39.46
N ARG A 18 -8.91 -13.59 -39.82
CA ARG A 18 -7.84 -13.89 -38.85
C ARG A 18 -7.38 -12.52 -38.31
N GLY A 19 -7.60 -12.27 -37.02
CA GLY A 19 -7.00 -11.16 -36.30
C GLY A 19 -5.48 -11.25 -36.46
N GLY A 20 -4.90 -10.27 -37.12
CA GLY A 20 -3.46 -10.16 -37.36
C GLY A 20 -2.69 -9.89 -36.05
N PRO A 21 -1.36 -10.03 -36.06
CA PRO A 21 -0.50 -9.81 -34.90
C PRO A 21 -0.44 -8.36 -34.37
N GLU A 22 -1.15 -7.44 -34.98
CA GLU A 22 -1.19 -6.02 -34.59
C GLU A 22 -1.91 -5.74 -33.27
N GLY A 23 -2.87 -6.58 -32.85
CA GLY A 23 -3.59 -6.43 -31.58
C GLY A 23 -2.73 -6.71 -30.34
N ALA A 24 -1.86 -7.72 -30.43
CA ALA A 24 -1.01 -8.13 -29.29
C ALA A 24 0.10 -7.09 -28.99
N GLY A 25 0.61 -6.41 -30.02
CA GLY A 25 1.60 -5.33 -29.86
C GLY A 25 1.01 -4.10 -29.18
N GLY A 26 -0.22 -3.73 -29.51
CA GLY A 26 -0.92 -2.60 -28.90
C GLY A 26 -1.28 -2.83 -27.44
N GLU A 27 -1.70 -4.03 -27.06
CA GLU A 27 -2.00 -4.39 -25.65
C GLU A 27 -0.74 -4.41 -24.79
N ALA A 28 0.37 -4.95 -25.29
CA ALA A 28 1.65 -4.96 -24.61
C ALA A 28 2.19 -3.53 -24.40
N GLU A 29 2.07 -2.66 -25.39
CA GLU A 29 2.47 -1.27 -25.29
C GLU A 29 1.60 -0.47 -24.32
N LEU A 30 0.28 -0.65 -24.34
CA LEU A 30 -0.63 -0.07 -23.35
C LEU A 30 -0.32 -0.53 -21.91
N ALA A 31 -0.01 -1.81 -21.71
CA ALA A 31 0.39 -2.35 -20.42
C ALA A 31 1.72 -1.72 -19.95
N ARG A 32 2.68 -1.54 -20.87
CA ARG A 32 3.97 -0.88 -20.59
C ARG A 32 3.77 0.58 -20.20
N LEU A 33 2.96 1.33 -20.94
CA LEU A 33 2.67 2.74 -20.67
C LEU A 33 1.92 2.92 -19.34
N ARG A 34 0.96 2.05 -19.03
CA ARG A 34 0.27 2.06 -17.73
C ARG A 34 1.23 1.77 -16.57
N GLY A 35 2.14 0.81 -16.74
CA GLY A 35 3.19 0.54 -15.76
C GLY A 35 4.10 1.74 -15.53
N GLN A 36 4.47 2.46 -16.59
CA GLN A 36 5.26 3.69 -16.48
C GLN A 36 4.48 4.81 -15.78
N ILE A 37 3.19 4.97 -16.08
CA ILE A 37 2.32 5.95 -15.41
C ILE A 37 2.18 5.62 -13.92
N ALA A 38 1.99 4.35 -13.55
CA ALA A 38 1.92 3.93 -12.14
C ALA A 38 3.23 4.19 -11.40
N ASP A 39 4.37 3.88 -12.00
CA ASP A 39 5.70 4.15 -11.45
C ASP A 39 5.98 5.66 -11.33
N LEU A 40 5.63 6.45 -12.35
CA LEU A 40 5.71 7.91 -12.31
C LEU A 40 4.78 8.52 -11.25
N ARG A 41 3.54 8.02 -11.12
CA ARG A 41 2.62 8.44 -10.05
C ARG A 41 3.18 8.08 -8.68
N GLY A 42 3.73 6.87 -8.52
CA GLY A 42 4.40 6.46 -7.29
C GLY A 42 5.56 7.38 -6.91
N ARG A 43 6.39 7.76 -7.87
CA ARG A 43 7.50 8.71 -7.68
C ARG A 43 6.97 10.13 -7.43
N LEU A 44 6.00 10.61 -8.20
CA LEU A 44 5.39 11.93 -8.01
C LEU A 44 4.74 12.10 -6.63
N LEU A 45 4.21 11.05 -6.03
CA LEU A 45 3.62 11.09 -4.69
C LEU A 45 4.66 10.93 -3.57
N ALA A 46 5.74 10.19 -3.81
CA ALA A 46 6.79 9.95 -2.82
C ALA A 46 7.84 11.08 -2.80
N HIS A 47 8.25 11.58 -3.95
CA HIS A 47 9.29 12.61 -4.07
C HIS A 47 8.94 13.95 -3.42
N PRO A 48 7.74 14.54 -3.61
CA PRO A 48 7.39 15.80 -2.96
C PRO A 48 7.43 15.72 -1.43
N GLY A 49 6.96 14.61 -0.85
CA GLY A 49 6.99 14.39 0.59
C GLY A 49 8.42 14.28 1.14
N ILE A 50 9.31 13.61 0.44
CA ILE A 50 10.73 13.49 0.81
C ILE A 50 11.42 14.85 0.69
N SER A 51 11.20 15.58 -0.43
CA SER A 51 11.80 16.90 -0.64
C SER A 51 11.28 17.92 0.38
N LEU A 52 10.00 17.88 0.73
CA LEU A 52 9.41 18.72 1.76
C LEU A 52 10.02 18.42 3.14
N ALA A 53 10.15 17.14 3.49
CA ALA A 53 10.79 16.73 4.73
C ALA A 53 12.27 17.16 4.79
N GLN A 54 13.01 17.07 3.68
CA GLN A 54 14.37 17.60 3.59
C GLN A 54 14.40 19.11 3.87
N GLY A 55 13.51 19.90 3.23
CA GLY A 55 13.42 21.35 3.46
C GLY A 55 13.11 21.69 4.93
N ILE A 56 12.17 20.96 5.55
CA ILE A 56 11.84 21.12 6.97
C ILE A 56 13.05 20.82 7.87
N LEU A 57 13.80 19.75 7.58
CA LEU A 57 14.97 19.37 8.35
C LEU A 57 16.12 20.37 8.17
N MET A 58 16.33 20.85 6.94
CA MET A 58 17.33 21.88 6.65
C MET A 58 17.07 23.16 7.44
N GLU A 59 15.84 23.66 7.40
CA GLU A 59 15.45 24.86 8.15
C GLU A 59 15.58 24.63 9.67
N ARG A 60 14.99 23.53 10.18
CA ARG A 60 14.94 23.22 11.60
C ARG A 60 16.31 23.06 12.26
N TYR A 61 17.25 22.42 11.56
CA TYR A 61 18.58 22.11 12.09
C TYR A 61 19.72 22.93 11.44
N ALA A 62 19.38 23.94 10.64
CA ALA A 62 20.33 24.77 9.90
C ALA A 62 21.35 23.93 9.09
N LEU A 63 20.85 22.88 8.39
CA LEU A 63 21.71 22.02 7.58
C LEU A 63 22.08 22.74 6.28
N PRO A 64 23.38 22.80 5.91
CA PRO A 64 23.84 23.59 4.77
C PRO A 64 23.49 22.97 3.40
N ALA A 65 23.16 21.65 3.35
CA ALA A 65 22.96 20.94 2.09
C ALA A 65 21.81 19.91 2.20
N PRO A 66 20.99 19.76 1.12
CA PRO A 66 19.90 18.78 1.05
C PRO A 66 20.36 17.34 1.28
N GLU A 67 21.59 17.00 0.87
CA GLU A 67 22.19 15.68 1.00
C GLU A 67 22.35 15.28 2.47
N GLN A 68 22.60 16.26 3.35
CA GLN A 68 22.71 16.01 4.80
C GLN A 68 21.33 15.67 5.40
N ALA A 69 20.28 16.39 5.00
CA ALA A 69 18.92 16.10 5.41
C ALA A 69 18.46 14.74 4.88
N PHE A 70 18.80 14.41 3.63
CA PHE A 70 18.51 13.11 3.06
C PHE A 70 19.24 11.97 3.79
N SER A 71 20.52 12.17 4.13
CA SER A 71 21.28 11.18 4.89
C SER A 71 20.63 10.89 6.26
N LEU A 72 20.17 11.92 6.99
CA LEU A 72 19.47 11.75 8.26
C LEU A 72 18.19 10.91 8.10
N LEU A 73 17.37 11.23 7.08
CA LEU A 73 16.16 10.47 6.79
C LEU A 73 16.48 9.02 6.43
N ARG A 74 17.47 8.80 5.57
CA ARG A 74 17.88 7.47 5.14
C ARG A 74 18.41 6.64 6.32
N ASP A 75 19.30 7.20 7.12
CA ASP A 75 19.93 6.50 8.24
C ASP A 75 18.87 6.10 9.29
N ALA A 76 17.93 7.00 9.62
CA ALA A 76 16.81 6.69 10.49
C ALA A 76 15.85 5.64 9.86
N SER A 77 15.53 5.78 8.56
CA SER A 77 14.72 4.83 7.80
C SER A 77 15.31 3.40 7.83
N GLN A 78 16.62 3.28 7.60
CA GLN A 78 17.33 2.00 7.63
C GLN A 78 17.40 1.41 9.04
N ARG A 79 17.75 2.22 10.04
CA ARG A 79 17.88 1.78 11.43
C ARG A 79 16.57 1.22 11.99
N PHE A 80 15.45 1.85 11.70
CA PHE A 80 14.14 1.46 12.20
C PHE A 80 13.33 0.62 11.21
N ASN A 81 13.93 0.25 10.06
CA ASN A 81 13.27 -0.50 9.01
C ASN A 81 11.92 0.09 8.59
N ILE A 82 11.85 1.40 8.49
CA ILE A 82 10.70 2.18 8.03
C ILE A 82 10.96 2.61 6.59
N LYS A 83 9.95 2.56 5.72
CA LYS A 83 10.10 3.11 4.37
C LYS A 83 10.38 4.61 4.42
N LEU A 84 11.33 5.08 3.61
CA LEU A 84 11.79 6.46 3.61
C LEU A 84 10.64 7.47 3.45
N HIS A 85 9.70 7.22 2.54
CA HIS A 85 8.55 8.10 2.34
C HIS A 85 7.60 8.12 3.56
N THR A 86 7.46 7.02 4.30
CA THR A 86 6.66 6.96 5.53
C THR A 86 7.30 7.80 6.64
N LEU A 87 8.63 7.75 6.77
CA LEU A 87 9.35 8.59 7.72
C LEU A 87 9.31 10.07 7.31
N ALA A 88 9.47 10.36 6.02
CA ALA A 88 9.34 11.73 5.49
C ALA A 88 7.94 12.31 5.76
N ASP A 89 6.87 11.55 5.53
CA ASP A 89 5.51 11.95 5.88
C ASP A 89 5.36 12.23 7.39
N ALA A 90 5.98 11.40 8.24
CA ALA A 90 5.98 11.64 9.68
C ALA A 90 6.68 12.94 10.07
N VAL A 91 7.81 13.29 9.43
CA VAL A 91 8.50 14.58 9.64
C VAL A 91 7.60 15.76 9.26
N VAL A 92 6.87 15.65 8.13
CA VAL A 92 5.98 16.70 7.64
C VAL A 92 4.78 16.93 8.56
N ARG A 93 4.19 15.82 9.07
CA ARG A 93 2.93 15.87 9.85
C ARG A 93 3.13 16.08 11.34
N THR A 94 4.32 15.77 11.86
CA THR A 94 4.57 15.88 13.30
C THR A 94 5.08 17.28 13.63
N PRO A 95 4.48 17.99 14.59
CA PRO A 95 5.02 19.25 15.06
C PRO A 95 6.50 19.11 15.43
N GLY A 96 7.32 20.06 15.00
CA GLY A 96 8.75 20.02 15.24
C GLY A 96 9.09 20.14 16.73
N PRO A 97 10.20 19.54 17.18
CA PRO A 97 10.75 19.86 18.49
C PRO A 97 11.36 21.25 18.48
N ASP A 98 11.60 21.80 19.67
CA ASP A 98 12.60 22.83 19.80
C ASP A 98 13.97 22.24 19.39
N PRO A 99 14.70 22.86 18.42
CA PRO A 99 15.97 22.32 17.93
C PRO A 99 17.03 22.15 19.03
N ASP A 100 16.94 22.91 20.11
CA ASP A 100 17.85 22.85 21.23
C ASP A 100 17.37 21.90 22.35
N ALA A 101 16.14 21.39 22.27
CA ALA A 101 15.62 20.40 23.22
C ALA A 101 16.41 19.09 23.15
N ALA A 102 16.65 18.47 24.30
CA ALA A 102 17.36 17.19 24.36
C ALA A 102 16.55 16.03 23.77
N VAL A 103 15.22 16.12 23.76
CA VAL A 103 14.30 15.10 23.29
C VAL A 103 13.14 15.72 22.53
N TRP A 104 12.68 15.06 21.45
CA TRP A 104 11.52 15.52 20.69
C TRP A 104 10.21 15.33 21.46
N PHE A 105 10.02 14.12 22.03
CA PHE A 105 8.76 13.74 22.67
C PHE A 105 8.92 13.60 24.19
N ARG A 106 8.84 14.70 24.92
CA ARG A 106 8.95 14.72 26.39
C ARG A 106 7.82 13.90 27.02
N GLY A 107 8.17 13.00 27.96
CA GLY A 107 7.19 12.21 28.72
C GLY A 107 6.50 11.11 27.92
N ARG A 108 6.94 10.78 26.70
CA ARG A 108 6.38 9.67 25.92
C ARG A 108 6.65 8.33 26.58
N ALA A 109 5.57 7.61 26.94
CA ALA A 109 5.67 6.23 27.38
C ALA A 109 5.78 5.29 26.18
N ARG A 110 6.77 4.40 26.20
CA ARG A 110 6.87 3.29 25.24
C ARG A 110 6.03 2.12 25.75
N SER A 111 5.09 1.63 24.93
CA SER A 111 4.32 0.44 25.22
C SER A 111 4.84 -0.74 24.41
N ALA A 112 4.69 -1.95 24.96
CA ALA A 112 4.99 -3.18 24.23
C ALA A 112 4.05 -3.33 23.02
N PRO A 113 4.50 -4.03 21.94
CA PRO A 113 3.64 -4.30 20.79
C PRO A 113 2.39 -5.06 21.22
N PRO A 114 1.21 -4.68 20.69
CA PRO A 114 -0.01 -5.42 20.99
C PRO A 114 0.08 -6.85 20.45
N PRO A 115 -0.58 -7.81 21.11
CA PRO A 115 -0.54 -9.19 20.69
C PRO A 115 -1.23 -9.37 19.34
N LEU A 116 -0.61 -10.14 18.45
CA LEU A 116 -1.13 -10.51 17.14
C LEU A 116 -1.72 -11.93 17.19
N HIS A 117 -2.77 -12.10 18.02
CA HIS A 117 -3.43 -13.39 18.21
C HIS A 117 -3.94 -13.97 16.89
N GLY A 118 -3.72 -15.26 16.67
CA GLY A 118 -4.16 -15.97 15.46
C GLY A 118 -3.33 -15.72 14.21
N LEU A 119 -2.28 -14.89 14.27
CA LEU A 119 -1.30 -14.75 13.21
C LEU A 119 -0.08 -15.62 13.49
N ALA A 120 0.15 -16.61 12.61
CA ALA A 120 1.35 -17.43 12.68
C ALA A 120 2.54 -16.64 12.16
N MET A 121 3.38 -16.12 13.06
CA MET A 121 4.58 -15.38 12.71
C MET A 121 5.67 -15.54 13.78
N ASP A 122 6.92 -15.38 13.33
CA ASP A 122 8.08 -15.38 14.21
C ASP A 122 8.03 -14.17 15.17
N PRO A 123 8.29 -14.36 16.48
CA PRO A 123 8.42 -13.26 17.42
C PRO A 123 9.39 -12.16 16.98
N ALA A 124 10.52 -12.51 16.36
CA ALA A 124 11.49 -11.55 15.83
C ALA A 124 10.95 -10.66 14.70
N GLY A 125 9.87 -11.06 14.02
CA GLY A 125 9.24 -10.30 12.97
C GLY A 125 8.15 -9.32 13.44
N ARG A 126 7.82 -9.31 14.74
CA ARG A 126 6.67 -8.54 15.27
C ARG A 126 6.82 -7.04 15.20
N ASP A 127 8.04 -6.52 15.10
CA ASP A 127 8.34 -5.11 14.94
C ASP A 127 8.49 -4.70 13.48
N ASN A 128 8.44 -5.67 12.55
CA ASN A 128 8.58 -5.45 11.12
C ASN A 128 7.22 -5.35 10.45
N GLN A 129 6.85 -4.15 9.98
CA GLN A 129 5.58 -3.91 9.31
C GLN A 129 5.34 -4.84 8.11
N GLY A 130 6.38 -5.09 7.31
CA GLY A 130 6.28 -5.98 6.14
C GLY A 130 5.96 -7.43 6.53
N ALA A 131 6.57 -7.93 7.62
CA ALA A 131 6.31 -9.28 8.14
C ALA A 131 4.89 -9.41 8.71
N VAL A 132 4.45 -8.42 9.49
CA VAL A 132 3.09 -8.39 10.06
C VAL A 132 2.04 -8.36 8.95
N LEU A 133 2.18 -7.46 7.96
CA LEU A 133 1.22 -7.37 6.85
C LEU A 133 1.19 -8.65 5.98
N ASN A 134 2.33 -9.33 5.80
CA ASN A 134 2.37 -10.64 5.13
C ASN A 134 1.62 -11.70 5.95
N ALA A 135 1.77 -11.72 7.28
CA ALA A 135 1.07 -12.66 8.14
C ALA A 135 -0.45 -12.41 8.13
N VAL A 136 -0.87 -11.14 8.17
CA VAL A 136 -2.28 -10.72 8.02
C VAL A 136 -2.85 -11.21 6.70
N LEU A 137 -2.17 -10.93 5.59
CA LEU A 137 -2.62 -11.35 4.25
C LEU A 137 -2.79 -12.86 4.18
N ARG A 138 -1.75 -13.62 4.55
CA ARG A 138 -1.82 -15.10 4.55
C ARG A 138 -2.98 -15.62 5.42
N ARG A 139 -3.18 -15.05 6.60
CA ARG A 139 -4.26 -15.49 7.50
C ARG A 139 -5.64 -15.22 6.93
N VAL A 140 -5.86 -14.04 6.34
CA VAL A 140 -7.11 -13.70 5.66
C VAL A 140 -7.37 -14.64 4.50
N LEU A 141 -6.37 -14.90 3.65
CA LEU A 141 -6.50 -15.84 2.52
C LEU A 141 -6.83 -17.27 2.98
N THR A 142 -6.21 -17.74 4.08
CA THR A 142 -6.54 -19.05 4.68
C THR A 142 -7.99 -19.10 5.16
N VAL A 143 -8.49 -18.06 5.85
CA VAL A 143 -9.87 -18.02 6.37
C VAL A 143 -10.89 -17.96 5.25
N THR A 144 -10.59 -17.24 4.16
CA THR A 144 -11.46 -17.06 3.01
C THR A 144 -11.34 -18.18 1.95
N GLY A 145 -10.29 -19.02 2.04
CA GLY A 145 -10.09 -20.15 1.12
C GLY A 145 -9.66 -19.73 -0.28
N THR A 146 -8.81 -18.70 -0.41
CA THR A 146 -8.30 -18.25 -1.72
C THR A 146 -6.80 -18.04 -1.71
N GLY A 147 -6.18 -18.05 -2.90
CA GLY A 147 -4.77 -17.75 -3.13
C GLY A 147 -4.49 -16.32 -3.60
N MET A 148 -5.52 -15.49 -3.80
CA MET A 148 -5.38 -14.14 -4.35
C MET A 148 -5.79 -13.07 -3.33
N GLY A 149 -4.97 -12.04 -3.16
CA GLY A 149 -5.32 -10.94 -2.29
C GLY A 149 -4.27 -9.85 -2.22
N ASN A 150 -4.63 -8.79 -1.51
CA ASN A 150 -3.78 -7.62 -1.34
C ASN A 150 -3.99 -6.94 0.01
N VAL A 151 -2.98 -6.16 0.41
CA VAL A 151 -3.06 -5.22 1.55
C VAL A 151 -2.79 -3.83 1.04
N GLN A 152 -3.63 -2.90 1.47
CA GLN A 152 -3.48 -1.48 1.23
C GLN A 152 -3.39 -0.75 2.58
N LEU A 153 -2.56 0.29 2.67
CA LEU A 153 -2.46 1.17 3.84
C LEU A 153 -3.06 2.54 3.52
N ALA A 154 -3.75 3.10 4.49
CA ALA A 154 -4.28 4.46 4.41
C ALA A 154 -3.14 5.47 4.58
N GLU A 155 -2.86 6.24 3.53
CA GLU A 155 -1.83 7.28 3.45
C GLU A 155 -2.42 8.49 2.71
N HIS A 156 -2.37 9.67 3.33
CA HIS A 156 -2.84 10.94 2.71
C HIS A 156 -4.29 10.90 2.19
N GLY A 157 -5.19 10.25 2.90
CA GLY A 157 -6.59 10.10 2.50
C GLY A 157 -6.83 9.09 1.37
N ARG A 158 -5.82 8.32 0.97
CA ARG A 158 -5.86 7.30 -0.09
C ARG A 158 -5.45 5.94 0.45
N LEU A 159 -5.87 4.88 -0.23
CA LEU A 159 -5.36 3.53 0.03
C LEU A 159 -4.20 3.23 -0.93
N ARG A 160 -3.00 2.99 -0.39
CA ARG A 160 -1.83 2.59 -1.17
C ARG A 160 -1.58 1.10 -1.08
N LEU A 161 -1.45 0.43 -2.23
CA LEU A 161 -1.10 -0.99 -2.31
C LEU A 161 0.32 -1.21 -1.75
N VAL A 162 0.44 -2.11 -0.76
CA VAL A 162 1.72 -2.41 -0.09
C VAL A 162 2.13 -3.87 -0.18
N LYS A 163 1.16 -4.79 -0.32
CA LYS A 163 1.39 -6.22 -0.47
C LYS A 163 0.33 -6.82 -1.38
N HIS A 164 0.71 -7.84 -2.14
CA HIS A 164 -0.23 -8.64 -2.93
C HIS A 164 0.30 -10.07 -3.13
N VAL A 165 -0.59 -10.97 -3.48
CA VAL A 165 -0.30 -12.34 -3.91
C VAL A 165 -1.36 -12.78 -4.90
N GLY A 166 -0.98 -13.52 -5.93
CA GLY A 166 -1.89 -14.04 -6.94
C GLY A 166 -2.53 -13.02 -7.88
N LEU A 167 -2.14 -11.74 -7.80
CA LEU A 167 -2.66 -10.64 -8.61
C LEU A 167 -1.59 -10.18 -9.60
N GLY A 168 -1.95 -10.08 -10.88
CA GLY A 168 -1.04 -9.71 -11.96
C GLY A 168 -0.66 -8.22 -11.95
N ARG A 169 0.33 -7.88 -12.78
CA ARG A 169 0.88 -6.51 -12.84
C ARG A 169 -0.17 -5.46 -13.25
N GLU A 170 -1.05 -5.77 -14.21
CA GLU A 170 -2.11 -4.86 -14.63
C GLU A 170 -2.99 -4.43 -13.44
N PHE A 171 -3.37 -5.39 -12.58
CA PHE A 171 -4.13 -5.11 -11.36
C PHE A 171 -3.34 -4.24 -10.38
N THR A 172 -2.08 -4.61 -10.11
CA THR A 172 -1.26 -3.90 -9.11
C THR A 172 -0.91 -2.49 -9.53
N ASP A 173 -0.70 -2.25 -10.82
CA ASP A 173 -0.44 -0.93 -11.38
C ASP A 173 -1.71 -0.05 -11.36
N PHE A 174 -2.87 -0.62 -11.68
CA PHE A 174 -4.15 0.09 -11.68
C PHE A 174 -4.59 0.47 -10.26
N PHE A 175 -4.50 -0.47 -9.31
CA PHE A 175 -4.89 -0.28 -7.91
C PHE A 175 -3.71 0.10 -7.00
N ALA A 176 -2.61 0.62 -7.55
CA ALA A 176 -1.47 1.12 -6.76
C ALA A 176 -1.93 2.15 -5.71
N PHE A 177 -2.90 2.99 -6.09
CA PHE A 177 -3.58 3.95 -5.23
C PHE A 177 -5.09 3.91 -5.50
N VAL A 178 -5.88 3.94 -4.44
CA VAL A 178 -7.35 4.01 -4.50
C VAL A 178 -7.80 5.23 -3.72
N ASP A 179 -8.49 6.13 -4.40
CA ASP A 179 -8.82 7.47 -3.89
C ASP A 179 -10.26 7.59 -3.38
N ASP A 180 -11.17 6.67 -3.81
CA ASP A 180 -12.59 6.81 -3.59
C ASP A 180 -13.30 5.49 -3.21
N SER A 181 -14.61 5.61 -2.93
CA SER A 181 -15.50 4.52 -2.56
C SER A 181 -16.04 3.71 -3.74
N THR A 182 -15.52 3.90 -4.95
CA THR A 182 -15.96 3.17 -6.17
C THR A 182 -15.42 1.73 -6.23
N THR A 183 -14.73 1.29 -5.19
CA THR A 183 -14.22 -0.08 -5.04
C THR A 183 -14.65 -0.70 -3.70
N ALA A 184 -14.62 -2.03 -3.60
CA ALA A 184 -14.94 -2.72 -2.34
C ALA A 184 -14.00 -2.29 -1.19
N CYS A 185 -12.69 -2.11 -1.48
CA CYS A 185 -11.73 -1.65 -0.49
C CYS A 185 -11.96 -0.18 -0.11
N GLY A 186 -12.24 0.71 -1.05
CA GLY A 186 -12.56 2.11 -0.78
C GLY A 186 -13.81 2.24 0.09
N LYS A 187 -14.90 1.53 -0.27
CA LYS A 187 -16.14 1.54 0.52
C LYS A 187 -15.99 0.92 1.91
N ALA A 188 -15.19 -0.13 2.04
CA ALA A 188 -14.90 -0.71 3.34
C ALA A 188 -14.03 0.24 4.20
N ALA A 189 -13.12 0.99 3.58
CA ALA A 189 -12.34 2.02 4.27
C ALA A 189 -13.23 3.17 4.78
N GLU A 190 -14.13 3.66 3.93
CA GLU A 190 -15.10 4.71 4.29
C GLU A 190 -16.03 4.29 5.43
N SER A 191 -16.59 3.06 5.34
CA SER A 191 -17.57 2.57 6.32
C SER A 191 -16.96 1.96 7.59
N GLY A 192 -15.67 1.65 7.60
CA GLY A 192 -15.00 0.89 8.68
C GLY A 192 -15.56 -0.53 8.87
N ARG A 193 -16.25 -1.09 7.85
CA ARG A 193 -16.91 -2.39 7.90
C ARG A 193 -16.41 -3.32 6.81
N GLN A 194 -16.53 -4.62 7.06
CA GLN A 194 -16.24 -5.64 6.04
C GLN A 194 -17.24 -5.53 4.88
N ILE A 195 -16.77 -5.58 3.66
CA ILE A 195 -17.58 -5.57 2.45
C ILE A 195 -17.35 -6.85 1.65
N THR A 196 -18.44 -7.53 1.30
CA THR A 196 -18.41 -8.69 0.41
C THR A 196 -19.10 -8.34 -0.90
N VAL A 197 -18.39 -8.39 -2.00
CA VAL A 197 -18.95 -8.36 -3.35
C VAL A 197 -18.99 -9.79 -3.87
N ARG A 198 -20.20 -10.35 -3.99
CA ARG A 198 -20.40 -11.75 -4.34
C ARG A 198 -20.12 -12.07 -5.80
N ASP A 199 -20.41 -11.14 -6.70
CA ASP A 199 -20.07 -11.23 -8.13
C ASP A 199 -19.76 -9.83 -8.67
N ILE A 200 -18.50 -9.64 -9.05
CA ILE A 200 -17.99 -8.36 -9.56
C ILE A 200 -18.61 -8.02 -10.92
N ALA A 201 -18.94 -9.04 -11.73
CA ALA A 201 -19.52 -8.80 -13.05
C ALA A 201 -20.87 -8.09 -13.01
N THR A 202 -21.65 -8.28 -11.94
CA THR A 202 -23.01 -7.74 -11.79
C THR A 202 -23.10 -6.65 -10.72
N ALA A 203 -22.02 -6.43 -9.96
CA ALA A 203 -22.04 -5.46 -8.87
C ALA A 203 -22.06 -4.01 -9.39
N ALA A 204 -22.99 -3.20 -8.91
CA ALA A 204 -23.09 -1.78 -9.25
C ALA A 204 -22.02 -0.90 -8.57
N LEU A 205 -21.24 -1.48 -7.65
CA LEU A 205 -20.23 -0.75 -6.86
C LEU A 205 -19.07 -0.24 -7.71
N PHE A 206 -18.67 -0.99 -8.74
CA PHE A 206 -17.49 -0.68 -9.55
C PHE A 206 -17.84 0.15 -10.78
N ASP A 207 -17.00 1.14 -11.08
CA ASP A 207 -16.95 1.72 -12.42
C ASP A 207 -16.49 0.65 -13.44
N GLU A 208 -16.72 0.93 -14.72
CA GLU A 208 -16.48 -0.06 -15.79
C GLU A 208 -14.98 -0.41 -15.95
N GLU A 209 -14.08 0.54 -15.71
CA GLU A 209 -12.64 0.32 -15.84
C GLU A 209 -12.11 -0.54 -14.69
N SER A 210 -12.50 -0.23 -13.47
CA SER A 210 -12.20 -1.02 -12.26
C SER A 210 -12.74 -2.44 -12.39
N ARG A 211 -14.02 -2.61 -12.81
CA ARG A 211 -14.64 -3.91 -13.04
C ARG A 211 -13.85 -4.73 -14.04
N ARG A 212 -13.53 -4.17 -15.19
CA ARG A 212 -12.78 -4.85 -16.25
C ARG A 212 -11.39 -5.28 -15.78
N THR A 213 -10.68 -4.41 -15.09
CA THR A 213 -9.33 -4.70 -14.55
C THR A 213 -9.38 -5.83 -13.53
N ILE A 214 -10.36 -5.83 -12.62
CA ILE A 214 -10.53 -6.90 -11.62
C ILE A 214 -10.87 -8.24 -12.30
N LEU A 215 -11.78 -8.25 -13.26
CA LEU A 215 -12.17 -9.47 -13.98
C LEU A 215 -11.01 -10.02 -14.82
N ARG A 216 -10.20 -9.18 -15.47
CA ARG A 216 -9.00 -9.61 -16.19
C ARG A 216 -7.93 -10.22 -15.28
N ALA A 217 -7.84 -9.76 -14.04
CA ALA A 217 -6.99 -10.38 -13.03
C ALA A 217 -7.50 -11.74 -12.53
N GLY A 218 -8.61 -12.26 -13.09
CA GLY A 218 -9.23 -13.53 -12.71
C GLY A 218 -10.09 -13.45 -11.45
N SER A 219 -10.37 -12.27 -10.92
CA SER A 219 -11.19 -12.12 -9.72
C SER A 219 -12.67 -11.93 -10.07
N ARG A 220 -13.54 -12.83 -9.61
CA ARG A 220 -15.00 -12.78 -9.77
C ARG A 220 -15.73 -12.31 -8.52
N ALA A 221 -15.11 -12.44 -7.36
CA ALA A 221 -15.65 -11.92 -6.11
C ALA A 221 -14.54 -11.38 -5.22
N VAL A 222 -14.88 -10.48 -4.30
CA VAL A 222 -13.91 -9.89 -3.36
C VAL A 222 -14.53 -9.71 -1.98
N HIS A 223 -13.72 -9.95 -0.95
CA HIS A 223 -14.05 -9.62 0.42
C HIS A 223 -12.98 -8.73 1.01
N SER A 224 -13.36 -7.54 1.46
CA SER A 224 -12.47 -6.53 2.02
C SER A 224 -12.70 -6.36 3.51
N VAL A 225 -11.61 -6.42 4.28
CA VAL A 225 -11.58 -6.33 5.75
C VAL A 225 -10.80 -5.09 6.15
N PRO A 226 -11.40 -4.12 6.87
CA PRO A 226 -10.70 -2.94 7.34
C PRO A 226 -9.76 -3.27 8.50
N LEU A 227 -8.58 -2.63 8.51
CA LEU A 227 -7.60 -2.66 9.58
C LEU A 227 -7.87 -1.46 10.50
N VAL A 228 -8.67 -1.69 11.54
CA VAL A 228 -9.23 -0.61 12.38
C VAL A 228 -8.53 -0.56 13.73
N ASP A 229 -8.15 0.62 14.17
CA ASP A 229 -7.58 0.82 15.50
C ASP A 229 -8.67 0.95 16.58
N ARG A 230 -8.25 1.16 17.84
CA ARG A 230 -9.17 1.30 18.99
C ARG A 230 -10.05 2.54 18.94
N SER A 231 -9.66 3.56 18.19
CA SER A 231 -10.45 4.78 18.02
C SER A 231 -11.48 4.66 16.89
N GLY A 232 -11.45 3.57 16.11
CA GLY A 232 -12.27 3.38 14.92
C GLY A 232 -11.61 3.93 13.64
N GLU A 233 -10.37 4.43 13.71
CA GLU A 233 -9.63 4.87 12.53
C GLU A 233 -9.26 3.69 11.65
N VAL A 234 -9.55 3.79 10.34
CA VAL A 234 -9.15 2.79 9.34
C VAL A 234 -7.74 3.09 8.86
N LEU A 235 -6.78 2.25 9.27
CA LEU A 235 -5.36 2.39 8.94
C LEU A 235 -4.94 1.66 7.67
N GLY A 236 -5.84 0.86 7.12
CA GLY A 236 -5.63 0.09 5.91
C GLY A 236 -6.74 -0.92 5.66
N MET A 237 -6.53 -1.71 4.61
CA MET A 237 -7.46 -2.73 4.14
C MET A 237 -6.69 -4.00 3.79
N VAL A 238 -7.31 -5.16 3.99
CA VAL A 238 -6.89 -6.42 3.39
C VAL A 238 -8.05 -7.00 2.59
N SER A 239 -7.80 -7.34 1.33
CA SER A 239 -8.81 -7.87 0.43
C SER A 239 -8.43 -9.26 -0.07
N ALA A 240 -9.40 -10.18 -0.01
CA ALA A 240 -9.30 -11.53 -0.56
C ALA A 240 -10.13 -11.59 -1.85
N HIS A 241 -9.51 -11.99 -2.95
CA HIS A 241 -10.10 -12.11 -4.27
C HIS A 241 -10.38 -13.58 -4.60
N HIS A 242 -11.49 -13.85 -5.27
CA HIS A 242 -11.91 -15.21 -5.60
C HIS A 242 -12.16 -15.35 -7.10
N GLU A 243 -11.75 -16.48 -7.67
CA GLU A 243 -11.94 -16.78 -9.11
C GLU A 243 -13.39 -17.07 -9.47
N ARG A 244 -14.24 -17.36 -8.49
CA ARG A 244 -15.67 -17.71 -8.67
C ARG A 244 -16.53 -16.79 -7.81
N PRO A 245 -17.79 -16.58 -8.20
CA PRO A 245 -18.76 -15.90 -7.34
C PRO A 245 -18.88 -16.58 -5.98
N LEU A 246 -19.13 -15.79 -4.94
CA LEU A 246 -19.24 -16.24 -3.56
C LEU A 246 -20.70 -16.40 -3.13
N ALA A 247 -21.02 -17.51 -2.48
CA ALA A 247 -22.29 -17.65 -1.74
C ALA A 247 -22.32 -16.75 -0.47
N GLY A 248 -21.16 -16.49 0.11
CA GLY A 248 -20.97 -15.69 1.33
C GLY A 248 -20.00 -16.38 2.29
N PHE A 249 -19.88 -15.83 3.49
CA PHE A 249 -19.07 -16.37 4.57
C PHE A 249 -19.93 -16.71 5.77
N THR A 250 -19.52 -17.73 6.54
CA THR A 250 -20.16 -18.06 7.81
C THR A 250 -19.90 -16.95 8.85
N GLN A 251 -20.76 -16.85 9.86
CA GLN A 251 -20.57 -15.91 10.97
C GLN A 251 -19.25 -16.12 11.71
N ALA A 252 -18.76 -17.38 11.79
CA ALA A 252 -17.47 -17.69 12.37
C ALA A 252 -16.30 -17.11 11.55
N GLN A 253 -16.35 -17.25 10.22
CA GLN A 253 -15.34 -16.66 9.33
C GLN A 253 -15.36 -15.13 9.41
N LEU A 254 -16.55 -14.49 9.37
CA LEU A 254 -16.67 -13.03 9.47
C LEU A 254 -16.17 -12.50 10.82
N ARG A 255 -16.38 -13.23 11.92
CA ARG A 255 -15.80 -12.88 13.23
C ARG A 255 -14.28 -12.99 13.19
N ALA A 256 -13.74 -14.12 12.72
CA ALA A 256 -12.29 -14.31 12.62
C ALA A 256 -11.62 -13.24 11.76
N LEU A 257 -12.22 -12.85 10.63
CA LEU A 257 -11.72 -11.79 9.75
C LEU A 257 -11.75 -10.43 10.45
N ARG A 258 -12.80 -10.11 11.21
CA ARG A 258 -12.88 -8.90 12.03
C ARG A 258 -11.77 -8.84 13.08
N ASP A 259 -11.56 -9.95 13.79
CA ASP A 259 -10.53 -10.04 14.85
C ASP A 259 -9.12 -9.85 14.26
N ILE A 260 -8.85 -10.42 13.07
CA ILE A 260 -7.60 -10.20 12.33
C ILE A 260 -7.45 -8.72 11.96
N GLY A 261 -8.50 -8.10 11.41
CA GLY A 261 -8.49 -6.68 11.02
C GLY A 261 -8.23 -5.77 12.21
N SER A 262 -8.91 -6.00 13.34
CA SER A 262 -8.72 -5.23 14.58
C SER A 262 -7.33 -5.42 15.16
N ALA A 263 -6.83 -6.66 15.25
CA ALA A 263 -5.47 -6.92 15.75
C ALA A 263 -4.41 -6.21 14.91
N ALA A 264 -4.54 -6.27 13.58
CA ALA A 264 -3.64 -5.60 12.64
C ALA A 264 -3.75 -4.07 12.75
N GLY A 265 -4.96 -3.52 12.86
CA GLY A 265 -5.18 -2.08 13.04
C GLY A 265 -4.60 -1.55 14.35
N HIS A 266 -4.80 -2.26 15.47
CA HIS A 266 -4.17 -1.92 16.76
C HIS A 266 -2.65 -1.94 16.68
N TRP A 267 -2.09 -2.94 15.99
CA TRP A 267 -0.66 -3.04 15.79
C TRP A 267 -0.12 -1.89 14.91
N LEU A 268 -0.81 -1.55 13.82
CA LEU A 268 -0.43 -0.43 12.95
C LEU A 268 -0.45 0.91 13.70
N SER A 269 -1.48 1.14 14.54
CA SER A 269 -1.56 2.33 15.40
C SER A 269 -0.40 2.38 16.41
N TRP A 270 -0.09 1.24 17.06
CA TRP A 270 1.07 1.12 17.94
C TRP A 270 2.39 1.39 17.20
N HIS A 271 2.58 0.79 16.03
CA HIS A 271 3.77 0.96 15.21
C HIS A 271 4.00 2.43 14.84
N ARG A 272 2.94 3.15 14.43
CA ARG A 272 3.01 4.59 14.16
C ARG A 272 3.42 5.39 15.41
N ARG A 273 2.85 5.07 16.57
CA ARG A 273 3.09 5.80 17.83
C ARG A 273 4.38 5.40 18.55
N THR A 274 5.00 4.31 18.17
CA THR A 274 6.22 3.81 18.84
C THR A 274 7.39 3.83 17.88
N VAL A 275 7.39 2.99 16.85
CA VAL A 275 8.56 2.82 15.97
C VAL A 275 8.82 4.08 15.14
N ILE A 276 7.78 4.72 14.61
CA ILE A 276 7.94 5.95 13.81
C ILE A 276 8.41 7.11 14.70
N LEU A 277 7.83 7.27 15.89
CA LEU A 277 8.27 8.32 16.81
C LEU A 277 9.68 8.06 17.35
N ASP A 278 10.09 6.82 17.56
CA ASP A 278 11.48 6.48 17.91
C ASP A 278 12.46 6.84 16.79
N ALA A 279 12.05 6.65 15.52
CA ALA A 279 12.85 7.05 14.38
C ALA A 279 12.98 8.58 14.26
N LEU A 280 11.92 9.34 14.59
CA LEU A 280 11.97 10.82 14.65
C LEU A 280 12.86 11.29 15.80
N GLU A 281 12.80 10.65 16.96
CA GLU A 281 13.67 10.96 18.11
C GLU A 281 15.14 10.73 17.75
N TYR A 282 15.46 9.59 17.15
CA TYR A 282 16.80 9.30 16.64
C TYR A 282 17.29 10.32 15.61
N LEU A 283 16.41 10.70 14.67
CA LEU A 283 16.71 11.72 13.66
C LEU A 283 17.03 13.06 14.30
N HIS A 284 16.26 13.46 15.31
CA HIS A 284 16.49 14.68 16.09
C HIS A 284 17.84 14.67 16.79
N ASP A 285 18.16 13.60 17.51
CA ASP A 285 19.44 13.44 18.21
C ASP A 285 20.63 13.47 17.23
N ALA A 286 20.54 12.73 16.11
CA ALA A 286 21.57 12.72 15.08
C ALA A 286 21.76 14.09 14.40
N ALA A 287 20.68 14.85 14.19
CA ALA A 287 20.74 16.18 13.60
C ALA A 287 21.41 17.20 14.55
N ARG A 288 21.08 17.13 15.84
CA ARG A 288 21.72 17.97 16.88
C ARG A 288 23.22 17.68 16.99
N GLY A 289 23.61 16.40 16.93
CA GLY A 289 25.02 16.00 16.94
C GLY A 289 25.80 16.59 15.75
N ARG A 290 25.20 16.68 14.57
CA ARG A 290 25.81 17.32 13.38
C ARG A 290 25.92 18.83 13.52
N ARG A 291 24.92 19.50 14.11
CA ARG A 291 24.96 20.95 14.38
C ARG A 291 26.06 21.32 15.39
N ALA A 292 26.36 20.44 16.33
CA ALA A 292 27.37 20.65 17.35
C ALA A 292 28.83 20.45 16.88
N MET A 293 29.05 19.87 15.69
CA MET A 293 30.38 19.73 15.09
C MET A 293 30.60 20.88 14.08
N PRO A 294 31.37 21.96 14.44
CA PRO A 294 31.76 22.94 13.44
C PRO A 294 32.60 22.25 12.36
N GLU A 295 32.35 22.60 11.08
CA GLU A 295 33.20 22.21 9.98
C GLU A 295 34.67 22.49 10.37
N SER A 296 35.48 21.41 10.37
CA SER A 296 36.93 21.55 10.45
C SER A 296 37.37 22.30 9.19
N GLY A 297 37.50 23.63 9.31
CA GLY A 297 37.92 24.47 8.21
C GLY A 297 39.24 23.97 7.61
N PRO A 298 39.50 24.23 6.31
CA PRO A 298 40.71 23.76 5.65
C PRO A 298 41.92 24.32 6.43
N MET A 299 42.76 23.41 6.90
CA MET A 299 44.02 23.68 7.55
C MET A 299 44.81 24.61 6.62
N ARG A 300 44.90 25.93 6.96
CA ARG A 300 45.80 26.83 6.25
C ARG A 300 47.21 26.29 6.39
N ARG A 301 47.76 25.78 5.27
CA ARG A 301 49.19 25.55 5.18
C ARG A 301 49.86 26.94 5.24
N THR A 302 50.40 27.26 6.37
CA THR A 302 51.42 28.31 6.47
C THR A 302 52.64 27.82 5.78
N GLY A 303 52.91 28.31 4.56
CA GLY A 303 54.16 28.14 3.91
C GLY A 303 55.20 29.07 4.55
N ASP A 304 56.31 28.50 4.91
CA ASP A 304 57.63 29.15 4.93
C ASP A 304 58.35 28.80 3.63
#